data_1b877f96dad00b6dbd3197a3d7791197
#
_entry.id   1b877f96dad00b6dbd3197a3d7791197
#
_cell.length_a   1.000
_cell.length_b   1.000
_cell.length_c   1.000
_cell.angle_alpha   90.00
_cell.angle_beta   90.00
_cell.angle_gamma   90.00
#
_symmetry.space_group_name_H-M   'P 1'
#
loop_
_entity.id
_entity.type
_entity.pdbx_description
1 polymer ?
#
loop_
_entity_poly.entity_id
_entity_poly.type
_entity_poly.pdbx_seq_one_letter_code
_entity_poly.pdbx_strand_id
1 'polypeptide(L)'
;MPLLDRNGWKAEAFDIVALEDLDAALAAKAPEQKLGVLVPNNIHPRALAPVQDRLDLIAVEFPRHSDGRGFSLGRMLRQQGFGGTLRASGHILPDQFGFALHDGFDEVEIDEAQAARQPVEQWLHARALISESYQRTEDGPATIFQRRRAAR
;
A
#
# COMPACT_ATOMS: atom_id res chain seq x y z
N MET A 1 15.73 -3.37 -0.79
CA MET A 1 15.05 -2.48 0.19
C MET A 1 14.10 -3.30 1.04
N PRO A 2 14.06 -3.06 2.35
CA PRO A 2 13.19 -3.82 3.25
C PRO A 2 11.71 -3.64 2.92
N LEU A 3 10.98 -4.75 2.97
CA LEU A 3 9.53 -4.80 2.77
C LEU A 3 8.85 -5.21 4.07
N LEU A 4 7.75 -4.55 4.38
CA LEU A 4 6.98 -4.80 5.58
C LEU A 4 5.49 -4.90 5.22
N ASP A 5 4.83 -5.95 5.70
CA ASP A 5 3.38 -6.05 5.66
C ASP A 5 2.80 -6.06 7.10
N ARG A 6 1.50 -6.31 7.23
CA ARG A 6 0.84 -6.34 8.55
C ARG A 6 1.37 -7.39 9.51
N ASN A 7 2.16 -8.34 9.03
CA ASN A 7 2.74 -9.43 9.84
C ASN A 7 4.22 -9.23 10.16
N GLY A 8 4.88 -8.24 9.56
CA GLY A 8 6.29 -7.95 9.76
C GLY A 8 7.09 -7.92 8.46
N TRP A 9 8.41 -8.11 8.56
CA TRP A 9 9.29 -8.09 7.40
C TRP A 9 9.00 -9.24 6.46
N LYS A 10 9.12 -8.99 5.17
CA LYS A 10 8.89 -9.99 4.13
C LYS A 10 9.91 -9.89 3.00
N ALA A 11 9.98 -10.91 2.15
CA ALA A 11 10.85 -10.96 0.97
C ALA A 11 10.13 -10.44 -0.28
N GLU A 12 10.92 -9.95 -1.26
CA GLU A 12 10.40 -9.56 -2.57
C GLU A 12 9.91 -10.79 -3.34
N ALA A 13 8.73 -10.68 -3.95
CA ALA A 13 8.10 -11.75 -4.72
C ALA A 13 7.71 -11.32 -6.15
N PHE A 14 7.97 -10.07 -6.53
CA PHE A 14 7.51 -9.51 -7.80
C PHE A 14 8.67 -8.95 -8.62
N ASP A 15 8.53 -9.02 -9.95
CA ASP A 15 9.39 -8.29 -10.88
C ASP A 15 8.78 -6.92 -11.11
N ILE A 16 9.45 -5.87 -10.65
CA ILE A 16 8.92 -4.51 -10.67
C ILE A 16 9.63 -3.69 -11.74
N VAL A 17 8.84 -3.08 -12.61
CA VAL A 17 9.34 -2.21 -13.68
C VAL A 17 8.86 -0.78 -13.47
N ALA A 18 9.59 0.18 -14.05
CA ALA A 18 9.16 1.56 -14.09
C ALA A 18 7.92 1.72 -15.01
N LEU A 19 7.16 2.78 -14.80
CA LEU A 19 5.94 3.02 -15.58
C LEU A 19 6.23 3.13 -17.09
N GLU A 20 7.33 3.77 -17.45
CA GLU A 20 7.76 3.91 -18.86
C GLU A 20 8.09 2.59 -19.55
N ASP A 21 8.46 1.55 -18.79
CA ASP A 21 8.80 0.24 -19.29
C ASP A 21 7.63 -0.75 -19.26
N LEU A 22 6.47 -0.33 -18.79
CA LEU A 22 5.35 -1.22 -18.50
C LEU A 22 4.82 -1.92 -19.76
N ASP A 23 4.65 -1.20 -20.87
CA ASP A 23 4.12 -1.78 -22.09
C ASP A 23 5.01 -2.88 -22.63
N ALA A 24 6.33 -2.66 -22.64
CA ALA A 24 7.31 -3.66 -23.05
C ALA A 24 7.33 -4.87 -22.11
N ALA A 25 7.24 -4.63 -20.80
CA ALA A 25 7.21 -5.68 -19.79
C ALA A 25 5.95 -6.56 -19.93
N LEU A 26 4.80 -5.95 -20.18
CA LEU A 26 3.55 -6.66 -20.40
C LEU A 26 3.59 -7.51 -21.68
N ALA A 27 4.20 -7.00 -22.74
CA ALA A 27 4.36 -7.74 -24.00
C ALA A 27 5.28 -8.95 -23.84
N ALA A 28 6.29 -8.88 -22.97
CA ALA A 28 7.26 -9.93 -22.71
C ALA A 28 6.90 -10.85 -21.53
N LYS A 29 5.79 -10.59 -20.84
CA LYS A 29 5.40 -11.29 -19.62
C LYS A 29 5.11 -12.77 -19.88
N ALA A 30 5.81 -13.65 -19.13
CA ALA A 30 5.50 -15.07 -19.08
C ALA A 30 4.24 -15.31 -18.22
N PRO A 31 3.44 -16.38 -18.47
CA PRO A 31 2.21 -16.63 -17.73
C PRO A 31 2.40 -16.74 -16.20
N GLU A 32 3.51 -17.33 -15.76
CA GLU A 32 3.83 -17.53 -14.34
C GLU A 32 4.57 -16.35 -13.70
N GLN A 33 4.99 -15.37 -14.49
CA GLN A 33 5.71 -14.20 -13.99
C GLN A 33 4.78 -13.27 -13.20
N LYS A 34 5.21 -12.89 -12.01
CA LYS A 34 4.50 -11.91 -11.19
C LYS A 34 5.07 -10.52 -11.46
N LEU A 35 4.32 -9.73 -12.23
CA LEU A 35 4.75 -8.41 -12.68
C LEU A 35 4.13 -7.31 -11.84
N GLY A 36 4.99 -6.39 -11.39
CA GLY A 36 4.59 -5.16 -10.73
C GLY A 36 5.06 -3.92 -11.47
N VAL A 37 4.43 -2.79 -11.22
CA VAL A 37 4.81 -1.49 -11.74
C VAL A 37 4.99 -0.48 -10.62
N LEU A 38 6.06 0.32 -10.71
CA LEU A 38 6.28 1.46 -9.84
C LEU A 38 5.75 2.72 -10.52
N VAL A 39 4.83 3.42 -9.86
CA VAL A 39 4.19 4.62 -10.40
C VAL A 39 4.41 5.82 -9.50
N PRO A 40 4.55 7.03 -10.07
CA PRO A 40 4.57 8.25 -9.27
C PRO A 40 3.21 8.50 -8.62
N ASN A 41 3.18 9.22 -7.51
CA ASN A 41 1.96 9.45 -6.75
C ASN A 41 1.01 10.46 -7.39
N ASN A 42 1.39 11.07 -8.49
CA ASN A 42 0.63 12.11 -9.18
C ASN A 42 -0.06 11.64 -10.48
N ILE A 43 0.02 10.34 -10.81
CA ILE A 43 -0.71 9.83 -11.96
C ILE A 43 -2.21 9.75 -11.67
N HIS A 44 -3.01 9.78 -12.73
CA HIS A 44 -4.43 9.47 -12.61
C HIS A 44 -4.62 7.95 -12.60
N PRO A 45 -5.46 7.38 -11.71
CA PRO A 45 -5.64 5.93 -11.63
C PRO A 45 -6.17 5.32 -12.94
N ARG A 46 -6.89 6.07 -13.75
CA ARG A 46 -7.36 5.63 -15.07
C ARG A 46 -6.23 5.28 -16.04
N ALA A 47 -5.03 5.81 -15.84
CA ALA A 47 -3.88 5.45 -16.67
C ALA A 47 -3.55 3.96 -16.60
N LEU A 48 -3.87 3.30 -15.49
CA LEU A 48 -3.63 1.87 -15.28
C LEU A 48 -4.86 1.00 -15.54
N ALA A 49 -6.04 1.59 -15.71
CA ALA A 49 -7.28 0.83 -15.88
C ALA A 49 -7.22 -0.21 -16.99
N PRO A 50 -6.66 0.08 -18.20
CA PRO A 50 -6.59 -0.91 -19.28
C PRO A 50 -5.71 -2.12 -18.98
N VAL A 51 -4.77 -2.01 -18.04
CA VAL A 51 -3.74 -3.04 -17.80
C VAL A 51 -3.74 -3.57 -16.36
N GLN A 52 -4.51 -2.98 -15.47
CA GLN A 52 -4.46 -3.34 -14.03
C GLN A 52 -4.74 -4.82 -13.77
N ASP A 53 -5.61 -5.46 -14.55
CA ASP A 53 -5.93 -6.88 -14.38
C ASP A 53 -4.78 -7.81 -14.78
N ARG A 54 -3.78 -7.30 -15.48
CA ARG A 54 -2.56 -8.00 -15.85
C ARG A 54 -1.40 -7.75 -14.90
N LEU A 55 -1.60 -6.90 -13.90
CA LEU A 55 -0.61 -6.56 -12.90
C LEU A 55 -0.87 -7.32 -11.61
N ASP A 56 0.18 -7.87 -11.03
CA ASP A 56 0.14 -8.54 -9.73
C ASP A 56 0.42 -7.56 -8.59
N LEU A 57 1.09 -6.46 -8.90
CA LEU A 57 1.45 -5.42 -7.92
C LEU A 57 1.48 -4.02 -8.55
N ILE A 58 0.97 -3.05 -7.83
CA ILE A 58 1.20 -1.63 -8.10
C ILE A 58 1.91 -1.03 -6.89
N ALA A 59 3.11 -0.51 -7.11
CA ALA A 59 3.86 0.24 -6.10
C ALA A 59 3.71 1.74 -6.38
N VAL A 60 3.29 2.49 -5.36
CA VAL A 60 3.11 3.93 -5.43
C VAL A 60 4.26 4.62 -4.72
N GLU A 61 4.91 5.56 -5.38
CA GLU A 61 6.02 6.32 -4.79
C GLU A 61 5.52 7.32 -3.74
N PHE A 62 6.25 7.37 -2.62
CA PHE A 62 6.11 8.38 -1.58
C PHE A 62 7.44 9.14 -1.47
N PRO A 63 7.65 10.18 -2.29
CA PRO A 63 8.93 10.89 -2.32
C PRO A 63 9.21 11.66 -1.04
N ARG A 64 8.17 11.98 -0.26
CA ARG A 64 8.26 12.65 1.05
C ARG A 64 7.16 12.14 1.98
N HIS A 65 7.48 12.00 3.26
CA HIS A 65 6.49 11.60 4.27
C HIS A 65 5.34 12.60 4.42
N SER A 66 5.54 13.87 4.06
CA SER A 66 4.52 14.91 4.11
C SER A 66 3.62 14.94 2.87
N ASP A 67 3.92 14.15 1.83
CA ASP A 67 3.15 14.12 0.59
C ASP A 67 2.11 13.00 0.64
N GLY A 68 0.87 13.35 0.97
CA GLY A 68 -0.23 12.39 1.13
C GLY A 68 -0.93 11.95 -0.16
N ARG A 69 -0.49 12.42 -1.33
CA ARG A 69 -1.13 12.07 -2.61
C ARG A 69 -1.15 10.58 -2.90
N GLY A 70 -0.10 9.86 -2.46
CA GLY A 70 -0.01 8.42 -2.63
C GLY A 70 -1.13 7.65 -1.93
N PHE A 71 -1.57 8.09 -0.76
CA PHE A 71 -2.69 7.47 -0.05
C PHE A 71 -3.98 7.58 -0.85
N SER A 72 -4.26 8.76 -1.39
CA SER A 72 -5.44 8.98 -2.23
C SER A 72 -5.40 8.15 -3.51
N LEU A 73 -4.24 8.08 -4.16
CA LEU A 73 -4.06 7.25 -5.36
C LEU A 73 -4.32 5.77 -5.04
N GLY A 74 -3.79 5.26 -3.94
CA GLY A 74 -4.01 3.87 -3.52
C GLY A 74 -5.49 3.56 -3.32
N ARG A 75 -6.20 4.43 -2.62
CA ARG A 75 -7.65 4.29 -2.41
C ARG A 75 -8.42 4.31 -3.73
N MET A 76 -8.07 5.22 -4.64
CA MET A 76 -8.72 5.30 -5.96
C MET A 76 -8.45 4.06 -6.82
N LEU A 77 -7.25 3.49 -6.77
CA LEU A 77 -6.93 2.24 -7.46
C LEU A 77 -7.79 1.08 -6.94
N ARG A 78 -7.99 1.00 -5.62
CA ARG A 78 -8.90 0.00 -5.03
C ARG A 78 -10.34 0.22 -5.46
N GLN A 79 -10.81 1.45 -5.49
CA GLN A 79 -12.15 1.80 -5.97
C GLN A 79 -12.33 1.47 -7.45
N GLN A 80 -11.26 1.56 -8.24
CA GLN A 80 -11.25 1.19 -9.65
C GLN A 80 -11.28 -0.33 -9.88
N GLY A 81 -11.13 -1.12 -8.82
CA GLY A 81 -11.21 -2.57 -8.87
C GLY A 81 -9.88 -3.31 -8.92
N PHE A 82 -8.75 -2.62 -8.66
CA PHE A 82 -7.46 -3.31 -8.59
C PHE A 82 -7.45 -4.30 -7.43
N GLY A 83 -7.26 -5.59 -7.76
CA GLY A 83 -7.29 -6.69 -6.79
C GLY A 83 -5.93 -7.28 -6.43
N GLY A 84 -4.84 -6.79 -7.02
CA GLY A 84 -3.48 -7.24 -6.72
C GLY A 84 -2.89 -6.61 -5.46
N THR A 85 -1.60 -6.80 -5.26
CA THR A 85 -0.86 -6.21 -4.15
C THR A 85 -0.63 -4.71 -4.38
N LEU A 86 -0.95 -3.89 -3.39
CA LEU A 86 -0.71 -2.46 -3.43
C LEU A 86 0.39 -2.11 -2.43
N ARG A 87 1.48 -1.53 -2.91
CA ARG A 87 2.68 -1.22 -2.14
C ARG A 87 2.89 0.30 -2.06
N ALA A 88 3.19 0.80 -0.86
CA ALA A 88 3.69 2.15 -0.68
C ALA A 88 5.22 2.10 -0.62
N SER A 89 5.90 2.84 -1.52
CA SER A 89 7.35 2.78 -1.67
C SER A 89 7.99 4.12 -1.37
N GLY A 90 8.88 4.17 -0.39
CA GLY A 90 9.69 5.35 -0.11
C GLY A 90 9.58 5.88 1.32
N HIS A 91 9.24 7.15 1.45
CA HIS A 91 9.25 7.86 2.74
C HIS A 91 7.92 7.72 3.47
N ILE A 92 7.70 6.56 4.09
CA ILE A 92 6.55 6.26 4.94
C ILE A 92 7.03 6.20 6.39
N LEU A 93 6.33 6.86 7.28
CA LEU A 93 6.61 6.80 8.73
C LEU A 93 5.76 5.68 9.38
N PRO A 94 6.23 5.11 10.51
CA PRO A 94 5.48 4.05 11.19
C PRO A 94 4.05 4.44 11.55
N ASP A 95 3.80 5.67 11.97
CA ASP A 95 2.45 6.15 12.30
C ASP A 95 1.54 6.29 11.06
N GLN A 96 2.12 6.39 9.86
CA GLN A 96 1.37 6.40 8.61
C GLN A 96 1.00 5.00 8.12
N PHE A 97 1.61 3.96 8.67
CA PHE A 97 1.40 2.58 8.21
C PHE A 97 -0.05 2.14 8.39
N GLY A 98 -0.68 2.50 9.49
CA GLY A 98 -2.10 2.23 9.70
C GLY A 98 -3.00 2.91 8.67
N PHE A 99 -2.70 4.17 8.30
CA PHE A 99 -3.43 4.87 7.24
C PHE A 99 -3.23 4.20 5.89
N ALA A 100 -2.01 3.77 5.57
CA ALA A 100 -1.74 3.03 4.35
C ALA A 100 -2.60 1.76 4.26
N LEU A 101 -2.62 0.96 5.31
CA LEU A 101 -3.46 -0.24 5.37
C LEU A 101 -4.95 0.09 5.23
N HIS A 102 -5.41 1.15 5.86
CA HIS A 102 -6.79 1.60 5.75
C HIS A 102 -7.16 2.02 4.32
N ASP A 103 -6.25 2.69 3.62
CA ASP A 103 -6.46 3.13 2.24
C ASP A 103 -6.27 2.01 1.20
N GLY A 104 -6.04 0.79 1.64
CA GLY A 104 -5.99 -0.39 0.79
C GLY A 104 -4.60 -0.88 0.43
N PHE A 105 -3.54 -0.28 0.98
CA PHE A 105 -2.18 -0.79 0.81
C PHE A 105 -1.99 -2.07 1.62
N ASP A 106 -1.21 -3.00 1.06
CA ASP A 106 -0.91 -4.28 1.70
C ASP A 106 0.46 -4.27 2.37
N GLU A 107 1.39 -3.49 1.83
CA GLU A 107 2.78 -3.48 2.27
C GLU A 107 3.46 -2.14 2.02
N VAL A 108 4.59 -1.92 2.69
CA VAL A 108 5.45 -0.76 2.50
C VAL A 108 6.87 -1.21 2.20
N GLU A 109 7.55 -0.44 1.37
CA GLU A 109 8.97 -0.60 1.06
C GLU A 109 9.70 0.67 1.52
N ILE A 110 10.69 0.51 2.39
CA ILE A 110 11.43 1.62 2.97
C ILE A 110 12.94 1.43 2.74
N ASP A 111 13.71 2.49 2.91
CA ASP A 111 15.16 2.36 2.80
C ASP A 111 15.76 1.63 4.02
N GLU A 112 16.97 1.09 3.84
CA GLU A 112 17.64 0.31 4.88
C GLU A 112 18.00 1.14 6.10
N ALA A 113 18.34 2.41 5.93
CA ALA A 113 18.66 3.30 7.03
C ALA A 113 17.42 3.57 7.89
N GLN A 114 16.27 3.74 7.28
CA GLN A 114 15.01 3.88 8.00
C GLN A 114 14.65 2.59 8.75
N ALA A 115 14.79 1.44 8.10
CA ALA A 115 14.53 0.15 8.73
C ALA A 115 15.42 -0.09 9.97
N ALA A 116 16.67 0.35 9.91
CA ALA A 116 17.60 0.25 11.04
C ALA A 116 17.22 1.15 12.21
N ARG A 117 16.64 2.32 11.94
CA ARG A 117 16.23 3.28 12.98
C ARG A 117 14.86 2.99 13.57
N GLN A 118 14.00 2.33 12.80
CA GLN A 118 12.60 2.11 13.16
C GLN A 118 12.29 0.61 13.11
N PRO A 119 12.46 -0.10 14.24
CA PRO A 119 12.24 -1.55 14.28
C PRO A 119 10.78 -1.91 14.00
N VAL A 120 10.58 -3.17 13.58
CA VAL A 120 9.26 -3.68 13.15
C VAL A 120 8.17 -3.46 14.20
N GLU A 121 8.52 -3.48 15.47
CA GLU A 121 7.58 -3.29 16.58
C GLU A 121 6.89 -1.92 16.53
N GLN A 122 7.61 -0.87 16.11
CA GLN A 122 7.02 0.46 15.94
C GLN A 122 5.92 0.47 14.87
N TRP A 123 6.16 -0.23 13.76
CA TRP A 123 5.22 -0.34 12.65
C TRP A 123 3.98 -1.13 13.05
N LEU A 124 4.18 -2.27 13.71
CA LEU A 124 3.06 -3.13 14.10
C LEU A 124 2.23 -2.49 15.22
N HIS A 125 2.87 -1.73 16.13
CA HIS A 125 2.18 -0.99 17.18
C HIS A 125 1.31 0.13 16.59
N ALA A 126 1.86 0.92 15.67
CA ALA A 126 1.13 1.99 14.99
C ALA A 126 -0.08 1.45 14.19
N ARG A 127 0.08 0.30 13.55
CA ARG A 127 -1.02 -0.41 12.88
C ARG A 127 -2.17 -0.69 13.86
N ALA A 128 -1.87 -1.23 15.02
CA ALA A 128 -2.89 -1.60 16.00
C ALA A 128 -3.69 -0.38 16.51
N LEU A 129 -3.01 0.74 16.74
CA LEU A 129 -3.67 1.97 17.22
C LEU A 129 -4.69 2.53 16.23
N ILE A 130 -4.42 2.46 14.94
CA ILE A 130 -5.30 3.03 13.91
C ILE A 130 -6.41 2.06 13.54
N SER A 131 -6.15 0.75 13.55
CA SER A 131 -7.15 -0.24 13.18
C SER A 131 -8.40 -0.20 14.05
N GLU A 132 -8.29 0.13 15.33
CA GLU A 132 -9.43 0.31 16.22
C GLU A 132 -10.29 1.52 15.88
N SER A 133 -9.68 2.56 15.29
CA SER A 133 -10.35 3.84 15.05
C SER A 133 -11.03 3.92 13.69
N TYR A 134 -10.54 3.19 12.69
CA TYR A 134 -10.93 3.38 11.30
C TYR A 134 -11.54 2.15 10.63
N GLN A 135 -11.52 0.96 11.25
CA GLN A 135 -12.18 -0.21 10.67
C GLN A 135 -13.70 -0.06 10.74
N ARG A 136 -14.28 0.22 9.58
CA ARG A 136 -15.73 0.13 9.35
C ARG A 136 -15.98 -1.07 8.45
N THR A 137 -16.13 -2.24 9.02
CA THR A 137 -16.75 -3.35 8.33
C THR A 137 -18.13 -3.57 8.96
N GLU A 138 -19.11 -3.93 8.17
CA GLU A 138 -20.44 -4.24 8.67
C GLU A 138 -20.39 -5.34 9.74
N ASP A 139 -19.38 -6.21 9.64
CA ASP A 139 -19.15 -7.33 10.57
C ASP A 139 -17.99 -7.09 11.55
N GLY A 140 -17.41 -5.88 11.57
CA GLY A 140 -16.28 -5.53 12.44
C GLY A 140 -16.68 -5.02 13.81
N PRO A 141 -15.73 -4.97 14.76
CA PRO A 141 -16.02 -4.39 16.08
C PRO A 141 -16.41 -2.91 15.93
N ALA A 142 -17.35 -2.48 16.77
CA ALA A 142 -17.84 -1.12 16.77
C ALA A 142 -16.71 -0.10 16.91
N THR A 143 -16.75 0.97 16.13
CA THR A 143 -15.80 2.07 16.25
C THR A 143 -15.94 2.75 17.61
N ILE A 144 -14.94 3.53 18.04
CA ILE A 144 -15.00 4.30 19.29
C ILE A 144 -16.26 5.19 19.31
N PHE A 145 -16.63 5.77 18.19
CA PHE A 145 -17.83 6.60 18.08
C PHE A 145 -19.13 5.78 18.23
N GLN A 146 -19.18 4.58 17.67
CA GLN A 146 -20.34 3.68 17.82
C GLN A 146 -20.47 3.20 19.27
N ARG A 147 -19.35 2.86 19.92
CA ARG A 147 -19.32 2.47 21.34
C ARG A 147 -19.82 3.62 22.24
N ARG A 148 -19.42 4.86 21.98
CA ARG A 148 -19.87 6.03 22.74
C ARG A 148 -21.36 6.32 22.55
N ARG A 149 -21.91 6.09 21.36
CA ARG A 149 -23.35 6.22 21.11
C ARG A 149 -24.16 5.16 21.86
N ALA A 150 -23.66 3.94 21.93
CA ALA A 150 -24.33 2.84 22.64
C ALA A 150 -24.30 3.00 24.16
N ALA A 151 -23.34 3.77 24.70
CA ALA A 151 -23.20 4.01 26.15
C ALA A 151 -24.01 5.20 26.69
N ARG A 152 -24.81 5.91 25.87
CA ARG A 152 -25.66 7.04 26.28
C ARG A 152 -27.10 6.61 26.54
#